data_12048cfbbe27c1871a5d70a2efafcc2c
#
_entry.id   12048cfbbe27c1871a5d70a2efafcc2c
#
_cell.length_a   1.000
_cell.length_b   1.000
_cell.length_c   1.000
_cell.angle_alpha   90.00
_cell.angle_beta   90.00
_cell.angle_gamma   90.00
#
_symmetry.space_group_name_H-M   'P 1'
#
loop_
_entity.id
_entity.type
_entity.pdbx_description
1 polymer ?
#
loop_
_entity_poly.entity_id
_entity_poly.type
_entity_poly.pdbx_seq_one_letter_code
_entity_poly.pdbx_strand_id
1 'polypeptide(L)'
;MIPSRLAHIGMGLLVLGVITSNVHTVSFQKKLTPGTETEIGALRITFTGYTENREPYLTFILKSGSSTTVAKTAYYFDEKTESIYREPHIIPGIMEDIYIVPEHYESGIESVTSLVLQKGEERTFSGLTIRFAGFRTEHMTSGEPTIYADLAVNGTPVSPGIKYAAAGVQSLDRAVPGTDRSVALRQIEATTKKILLHVSPGKNTPVPADTVIVTVNRKRLIWLVWLGTVLIAVGGGVAFARSVKRKA
;
A
#
# COMPACT_ATOMS: atom_id res chain seq x y z
N MET A 1 -50.97 -5.11 4.24
CA MET A 1 -50.27 -6.44 4.30
C MET A 1 -49.09 -6.56 3.30
N ILE A 2 -49.13 -6.01 2.07
CA ILE A 2 -48.07 -6.14 1.09
C ILE A 2 -46.71 -5.50 1.52
N PRO A 3 -46.69 -4.26 2.12
CA PRO A 3 -45.40 -3.62 2.45
C PRO A 3 -44.58 -4.38 3.47
N SER A 4 -45.22 -4.93 4.48
CA SER A 4 -44.57 -5.74 5.53
C SER A 4 -43.97 -7.02 4.93
N ARG A 5 -44.71 -7.71 4.05
CA ARG A 5 -44.21 -8.92 3.38
C ARG A 5 -42.98 -8.61 2.50
N LEU A 6 -42.99 -7.49 1.81
CA LEU A 6 -41.87 -7.04 0.96
C LEU A 6 -40.62 -6.82 1.80
N ALA A 7 -40.73 -6.14 2.94
CA ALA A 7 -39.62 -5.91 3.85
C ALA A 7 -39.07 -7.25 4.44
N HIS A 8 -39.93 -8.20 4.77
CA HIS A 8 -39.48 -9.52 5.28
C HIS A 8 -38.77 -10.34 4.21
N ILE A 9 -39.25 -10.31 2.95
CA ILE A 9 -38.56 -10.96 1.83
C ILE A 9 -37.22 -10.30 1.63
N GLY A 10 -37.15 -8.96 1.65
CA GLY A 10 -35.92 -8.21 1.54
C GLY A 10 -34.90 -8.59 2.64
N MET A 11 -35.36 -8.74 3.89
CA MET A 11 -34.49 -9.17 4.98
C MET A 11 -33.95 -10.60 4.75
N GLY A 12 -34.79 -11.53 4.32
CA GLY A 12 -34.35 -12.88 3.99
C GLY A 12 -33.30 -12.92 2.88
N LEU A 13 -33.50 -12.14 1.81
CA LEU A 13 -32.54 -12.03 0.71
C LEU A 13 -31.23 -11.37 1.14
N LEU A 14 -31.29 -10.33 1.98
CA LEU A 14 -30.11 -9.66 2.51
C LEU A 14 -29.28 -10.65 3.35
N VAL A 15 -29.88 -11.35 4.29
CA VAL A 15 -29.20 -12.35 5.14
C VAL A 15 -28.60 -13.47 4.27
N LEU A 16 -29.39 -13.99 3.32
CA LEU A 16 -28.90 -15.01 2.39
C LEU A 16 -27.71 -14.50 1.56
N GLY A 17 -27.77 -13.27 1.04
CA GLY A 17 -26.70 -12.64 0.29
C GLY A 17 -25.42 -12.47 1.11
N VAL A 18 -25.53 -12.02 2.37
CA VAL A 18 -24.40 -11.90 3.29
C VAL A 18 -23.75 -13.25 3.56
N ILE A 19 -24.55 -14.27 3.88
CA ILE A 19 -24.05 -15.62 4.16
C ILE A 19 -23.36 -16.19 2.92
N THR A 20 -24.02 -16.16 1.76
CA THR A 20 -23.48 -16.75 0.52
C THR A 20 -22.24 -16.02 0.03
N SER A 21 -22.20 -14.69 0.12
CA SER A 21 -21.02 -13.91 -0.30
C SER A 21 -19.80 -14.15 0.58
N ASN A 22 -19.97 -14.48 1.86
CA ASN A 22 -18.86 -14.80 2.76
C ASN A 22 -18.44 -16.28 2.66
N VAL A 23 -19.38 -17.21 2.69
CA VAL A 23 -19.08 -18.66 2.67
C VAL A 23 -18.50 -19.11 1.33
N HIS A 24 -18.94 -18.51 0.22
CA HIS A 24 -18.50 -18.87 -1.13
C HIS A 24 -17.49 -17.91 -1.73
N THR A 25 -16.78 -17.13 -0.89
CA THR A 25 -15.64 -16.32 -1.36
C THR A 25 -14.48 -17.25 -1.73
N VAL A 26 -14.03 -17.14 -2.97
CA VAL A 26 -12.80 -17.80 -3.44
C VAL A 26 -11.72 -16.75 -3.53
N SER A 27 -10.61 -16.97 -2.81
CA SER A 27 -9.48 -16.04 -2.74
C SER A 27 -8.25 -16.64 -3.40
N PHE A 28 -7.58 -15.86 -4.22
CA PHE A 28 -6.31 -16.21 -4.85
C PHE A 28 -5.30 -15.13 -4.54
N GLN A 29 -4.12 -15.50 -4.06
CA GLN A 29 -3.02 -14.58 -3.86
C GLN A 29 -1.91 -14.84 -4.87
N LYS A 30 -1.41 -13.78 -5.50
CA LYS A 30 -0.32 -13.86 -6.49
C LYS A 30 0.65 -12.70 -6.32
N LYS A 31 1.94 -12.99 -6.54
CA LYS A 31 2.98 -11.98 -6.71
C LYS A 31 3.07 -11.63 -8.20
N LEU A 32 3.00 -10.35 -8.50
CA LEU A 32 3.04 -9.81 -9.86
C LEU A 32 4.27 -8.94 -10.04
N THR A 33 4.82 -8.96 -11.25
CA THR A 33 5.87 -8.06 -11.71
C THR A 33 5.36 -7.21 -12.88
N PRO A 34 5.86 -5.99 -13.08
CA PRO A 34 5.39 -5.12 -14.15
C PRO A 34 5.49 -5.78 -15.53
N GLY A 35 4.45 -5.60 -16.33
CA GLY A 35 4.38 -6.09 -17.70
C GLY A 35 4.12 -7.59 -17.86
N THR A 36 4.14 -8.39 -16.77
CA THR A 36 3.89 -9.83 -16.84
C THR A 36 2.39 -10.11 -16.67
N GLU A 37 1.78 -10.73 -17.69
CA GLU A 37 0.39 -11.18 -17.60
C GLU A 37 0.31 -12.46 -16.77
N THR A 38 -0.54 -12.46 -15.75
CA THR A 38 -0.74 -13.59 -14.83
C THR A 38 -2.20 -14.01 -14.85
N GLU A 39 -2.47 -15.31 -15.00
CA GLU A 39 -3.82 -15.86 -14.94
C GLU A 39 -4.23 -16.16 -13.49
N ILE A 40 -5.44 -15.70 -13.13
CA ILE A 40 -6.07 -15.94 -11.83
C ILE A 40 -7.52 -16.37 -12.09
N GLY A 41 -7.75 -17.67 -12.20
CA GLY A 41 -9.03 -18.21 -12.67
C GLY A 41 -9.35 -17.76 -14.09
N ALA A 42 -10.50 -17.13 -14.32
CA ALA A 42 -10.88 -16.60 -15.63
C ALA A 42 -10.38 -15.15 -15.89
N LEU A 43 -9.69 -14.56 -14.92
CA LEU A 43 -9.14 -13.20 -15.01
C LEU A 43 -7.65 -13.27 -15.37
N ARG A 44 -7.22 -12.49 -16.36
CA ARG A 44 -5.81 -12.19 -16.62
C ARG A 44 -5.50 -10.81 -16.10
N ILE A 45 -4.49 -10.72 -15.26
CA ILE A 45 -4.07 -9.49 -14.61
C ILE A 45 -2.63 -9.16 -14.97
N THR A 46 -2.37 -7.92 -15.34
CA THR A 46 -1.03 -7.39 -15.58
C THR A 46 -0.82 -6.18 -14.67
N PHE A 47 0.17 -6.24 -13.81
CA PHE A 47 0.61 -5.07 -13.06
C PHE A 47 1.41 -4.16 -13.98
N THR A 48 1.09 -2.86 -14.02
CA THR A 48 1.79 -1.91 -14.90
C THR A 48 2.73 -0.97 -14.16
N GLY A 49 2.51 -0.76 -12.86
CA GLY A 49 3.40 0.04 -12.04
C GLY A 49 2.68 0.79 -10.92
N TYR A 50 3.51 1.48 -10.12
CA TYR A 50 3.12 2.38 -9.05
C TYR A 50 3.26 3.83 -9.53
N THR A 51 2.30 4.67 -9.20
CA THR A 51 2.34 6.10 -9.50
C THR A 51 2.36 6.87 -8.19
N GLU A 52 3.47 7.57 -7.95
CA GLU A 52 3.64 8.44 -6.80
C GLU A 52 3.15 9.85 -7.18
N ASN A 53 2.03 10.25 -6.59
CA ASN A 53 1.45 11.59 -6.73
C ASN A 53 0.73 11.96 -5.43
N ARG A 54 -0.13 12.99 -5.45
CA ARG A 54 -0.91 13.40 -4.28
C ARG A 54 -1.80 12.29 -3.71
N GLU A 55 -2.27 11.39 -4.58
CA GLU A 55 -3.05 10.19 -4.23
C GLU A 55 -2.36 8.99 -4.89
N PRO A 56 -1.37 8.37 -4.22
CA PRO A 56 -0.59 7.30 -4.82
C PRO A 56 -1.43 6.05 -5.11
N TYR A 57 -1.17 5.40 -6.24
CA TYR A 57 -1.91 4.22 -6.65
C TYR A 57 -1.10 3.23 -7.47
N LEU A 58 -1.52 1.97 -7.40
CA LEU A 58 -1.07 0.87 -8.24
C LEU A 58 -2.01 0.73 -9.43
N THR A 59 -1.47 0.46 -10.61
CA THR A 59 -2.25 0.30 -11.85
C THR A 59 -2.16 -1.13 -12.36
N PHE A 60 -3.32 -1.68 -12.74
CA PHE A 60 -3.45 -3.01 -13.31
C PHE A 60 -4.27 -2.97 -14.60
N ILE A 61 -3.89 -3.79 -15.56
CA ILE A 61 -4.72 -4.11 -16.72
C ILE A 61 -5.38 -5.46 -16.45
N LEU A 62 -6.70 -5.49 -16.54
CA LEU A 62 -7.53 -6.65 -16.24
C LEU A 62 -8.23 -7.09 -17.52
N LYS A 63 -8.10 -8.37 -17.88
CA LYS A 63 -8.77 -8.96 -19.03
C LYS A 63 -9.67 -10.10 -18.56
N SER A 64 -10.95 -10.03 -18.90
CA SER A 64 -11.95 -11.05 -18.63
C SER A 64 -12.75 -11.31 -19.89
N GLY A 65 -12.58 -12.48 -20.51
CA GLY A 65 -13.12 -12.76 -21.84
C GLY A 65 -12.61 -11.76 -22.89
N SER A 66 -13.52 -11.04 -23.55
CA SER A 66 -13.19 -9.98 -24.51
C SER A 66 -13.06 -8.58 -23.88
N SER A 67 -13.37 -8.44 -22.60
CA SER A 67 -13.32 -7.14 -21.90
C SER A 67 -11.92 -6.87 -21.35
N THR A 68 -11.46 -5.62 -21.52
CA THR A 68 -10.23 -5.10 -20.93
C THR A 68 -10.56 -3.86 -20.12
N THR A 69 -10.14 -3.84 -18.87
CA THR A 69 -10.37 -2.74 -17.92
C THR A 69 -9.05 -2.33 -17.27
N VAL A 70 -8.87 -1.02 -17.07
CA VAL A 70 -7.75 -0.49 -16.27
C VAL A 70 -8.26 -0.27 -14.86
N ALA A 71 -7.65 -0.96 -13.91
CA ALA A 71 -7.92 -0.81 -12.49
C ALA A 71 -6.84 0.05 -11.84
N LYS A 72 -7.26 0.98 -10.98
CA LYS A 72 -6.37 1.75 -10.12
C LYS A 72 -6.78 1.48 -8.68
N THR A 73 -5.82 1.14 -7.84
CA THR A 73 -6.03 0.87 -6.42
C THR A 73 -5.17 1.81 -5.60
N ALA A 74 -5.75 2.58 -4.68
CA ALA A 74 -4.98 3.42 -3.78
C ALA A 74 -4.07 2.54 -2.90
N TYR A 75 -2.81 2.96 -2.76
CA TYR A 75 -1.83 2.27 -1.94
C TYR A 75 -0.79 3.26 -1.43
N TYR A 76 -0.82 3.61 -0.15
CA TYR A 76 0.12 4.54 0.46
C TYR A 76 0.17 4.38 1.98
N PHE A 77 1.24 4.88 2.59
CA PHE A 77 1.33 4.98 4.04
C PHE A 77 0.55 6.20 4.54
N ASP A 78 -0.41 5.97 5.42
CA ASP A 78 -1.17 7.04 6.08
C ASP A 78 -0.53 7.37 7.43
N GLU A 79 0.07 8.55 7.51
CA GLU A 79 0.74 9.04 8.73
C GLU A 79 -0.20 9.20 9.93
N LYS A 80 -1.50 9.43 9.71
CA LYS A 80 -2.48 9.61 10.80
C LYS A 80 -2.85 8.31 11.48
N THR A 81 -2.94 7.24 10.71
CA THR A 81 -3.29 5.90 11.22
C THR A 81 -2.07 5.02 11.40
N GLU A 82 -0.87 5.50 11.03
CA GLU A 82 0.40 4.78 11.04
C GLU A 82 0.29 3.41 10.34
N SER A 83 -0.49 3.37 9.26
CA SER A 83 -0.80 2.13 8.55
C SER A 83 -0.80 2.31 7.03
N ILE A 84 -0.67 1.20 6.31
CA ILE A 84 -0.79 1.22 4.85
C ILE A 84 -2.28 1.28 4.50
N TYR A 85 -2.69 2.38 3.87
CA TYR A 85 -4.00 2.51 3.26
C TYR A 85 -4.05 1.73 1.96
N ARG A 86 -5.10 0.94 1.78
CA ARG A 86 -5.34 0.09 0.62
C ARG A 86 -6.81 0.16 0.23
N GLU A 87 -7.09 0.51 -1.01
CA GLU A 87 -8.45 0.49 -1.53
C GLU A 87 -8.59 -0.60 -2.59
N PRO A 88 -9.54 -1.53 -2.45
CA PRO A 88 -9.75 -2.57 -3.45
C PRO A 88 -10.38 -1.98 -4.72
N HIS A 89 -9.94 -2.44 -5.89
CA HIS A 89 -10.70 -2.24 -7.11
C HIS A 89 -11.78 -3.30 -7.24
N ILE A 90 -13.02 -2.88 -7.51
CA ILE A 90 -14.17 -3.76 -7.59
C ILE A 90 -14.63 -3.82 -9.05
N ILE A 91 -14.72 -5.03 -9.60
CA ILE A 91 -15.37 -5.29 -10.89
C ILE A 91 -16.75 -5.89 -10.55
N PRO A 92 -17.82 -5.10 -10.70
CA PRO A 92 -19.16 -5.58 -10.42
C PRO A 92 -19.61 -6.56 -11.50
N GLY A 93 -20.30 -7.61 -11.10
CA GLY A 93 -20.88 -8.61 -11.99
C GLY A 93 -22.24 -9.10 -11.52
N ILE A 94 -23.04 -9.68 -12.44
CA ILE A 94 -24.38 -10.16 -12.11
C ILE A 94 -24.33 -11.36 -11.16
N MET A 95 -23.41 -12.29 -11.40
CA MET A 95 -23.32 -13.54 -10.61
C MET A 95 -22.28 -13.44 -9.50
N GLU A 96 -21.24 -12.65 -9.70
CA GLU A 96 -20.13 -12.47 -8.76
C GLU A 96 -19.44 -11.12 -8.97
N ASP A 97 -19.01 -10.50 -7.88
CA ASP A 97 -18.09 -9.36 -7.91
C ASP A 97 -16.67 -9.83 -7.70
N ILE A 98 -15.73 -9.20 -8.41
CA ILE A 98 -14.30 -9.48 -8.27
C ILE A 98 -13.65 -8.29 -7.58
N TYR A 99 -12.98 -8.55 -6.46
CA TYR A 99 -12.23 -7.58 -5.68
C TYR A 99 -10.75 -7.81 -5.87
N ILE A 100 -10.02 -6.80 -6.30
CA ILE A 100 -8.57 -6.83 -6.42
C ILE A 100 -8.00 -5.97 -5.31
N VAL A 101 -7.33 -6.62 -4.36
CA VAL A 101 -6.79 -6.00 -3.15
C VAL A 101 -5.27 -6.07 -3.21
N PRO A 102 -4.56 -4.93 -3.27
CA PRO A 102 -3.11 -4.91 -3.13
C PRO A 102 -2.76 -5.19 -1.66
N GLU A 103 -1.98 -6.24 -1.41
CA GLU A 103 -1.57 -6.61 -0.06
C GLU A 103 -0.23 -6.00 0.33
N HIS A 104 0.73 -6.09 -0.57
CA HIS A 104 2.08 -5.60 -0.35
C HIS A 104 2.70 -5.17 -1.66
N TYR A 105 3.29 -3.97 -1.66
CA TYR A 105 4.08 -3.45 -2.77
C TYR A 105 5.52 -3.27 -2.32
N GLU A 106 6.45 -3.68 -3.14
CA GLU A 106 7.88 -3.55 -2.93
C GLU A 106 8.49 -2.86 -4.15
N SER A 107 9.05 -1.69 -3.92
CA SER A 107 9.78 -0.95 -4.94
C SER A 107 11.13 -1.59 -5.18
N GLY A 108 11.43 -1.93 -6.42
CA GLY A 108 12.73 -2.49 -6.79
C GLY A 108 13.87 -1.51 -6.50
N ILE A 109 13.65 -0.21 -6.73
CA ILE A 109 14.66 0.80 -6.42
C ILE A 109 14.89 0.93 -4.91
N GLU A 110 13.85 0.91 -4.09
CA GLU A 110 14.00 1.01 -2.64
C GLU A 110 14.71 -0.21 -2.05
N SER A 111 14.52 -1.39 -2.63
CA SER A 111 15.19 -2.61 -2.19
C SER A 111 16.72 -2.54 -2.31
N VAL A 112 17.24 -1.69 -3.20
CA VAL A 112 18.68 -1.50 -3.41
C VAL A 112 19.21 -0.15 -2.95
N THR A 113 18.33 0.76 -2.49
CA THR A 113 18.72 2.09 -2.02
C THR A 113 18.42 2.34 -0.56
N SER A 114 17.48 1.62 0.06
CA SER A 114 17.06 1.86 1.44
C SER A 114 17.59 0.78 2.38
N LEU A 115 18.35 1.20 3.40
CA LEU A 115 18.99 0.32 4.37
C LEU A 115 18.67 0.76 5.79
N VAL A 116 18.08 -0.12 6.58
CA VAL A 116 17.89 0.08 8.02
C VAL A 116 19.03 -0.60 8.78
N LEU A 117 19.69 0.13 9.67
CA LEU A 117 20.74 -0.38 10.55
C LEU A 117 20.46 0.00 12.00
N GLN A 118 20.78 -0.92 12.92
CA GLN A 118 20.83 -0.65 14.34
C GLN A 118 22.24 -0.28 14.79
N LYS A 119 22.38 0.48 15.86
CA LYS A 119 23.69 0.83 16.40
C LYS A 119 24.55 -0.41 16.68
N GLY A 120 25.77 -0.43 16.15
CA GLY A 120 26.71 -1.53 16.22
C GLY A 120 26.56 -2.58 15.11
N GLU A 121 25.47 -2.53 14.35
CA GLU A 121 25.23 -3.47 13.26
C GLU A 121 26.11 -3.16 12.05
N GLU A 122 26.56 -4.25 11.40
CA GLU A 122 27.26 -4.20 10.13
C GLU A 122 26.49 -5.05 9.11
N ARG A 123 26.29 -4.52 7.91
CA ARG A 123 25.58 -5.23 6.84
C ARG A 123 26.20 -4.92 5.48
N THR A 124 26.31 -5.95 4.66
CA THR A 124 26.63 -5.76 3.24
C THR A 124 25.35 -5.43 2.48
N PHE A 125 25.31 -4.26 1.84
CA PHE A 125 24.17 -3.76 1.11
C PHE A 125 24.63 -3.13 -0.21
N SER A 126 24.02 -3.57 -1.31
CA SER A 126 24.36 -3.10 -2.67
C SER A 126 25.87 -3.11 -2.97
N GLY A 127 26.61 -4.11 -2.45
CA GLY A 127 28.05 -4.24 -2.66
C GLY A 127 28.92 -3.32 -1.79
N LEU A 128 28.35 -2.63 -0.80
CA LEU A 128 29.06 -1.87 0.23
C LEU A 128 28.88 -2.56 1.58
N THR A 129 29.96 -2.70 2.35
CA THR A 129 29.87 -3.12 3.75
C THR A 129 29.74 -1.88 4.62
N ILE A 130 28.59 -1.72 5.28
CA ILE A 130 28.24 -0.52 6.04
C ILE A 130 28.04 -0.91 7.50
N ARG A 131 28.80 -0.30 8.40
CA ARG A 131 28.67 -0.46 9.85
C ARG A 131 28.22 0.87 10.46
N PHE A 132 27.20 0.82 11.31
CA PHE A 132 26.73 1.99 12.04
C PHE A 132 27.32 2.01 13.46
N ALA A 133 28.20 2.98 13.74
CA ALA A 133 28.87 3.09 15.04
C ALA A 133 28.01 3.86 16.07
N GLY A 134 27.30 4.90 15.66
CA GLY A 134 26.47 5.70 16.56
C GLY A 134 26.10 7.06 16.00
N PHE A 135 25.49 7.87 16.87
CA PHE A 135 25.14 9.25 16.56
C PHE A 135 26.13 10.23 17.14
N ARG A 136 26.33 11.34 16.47
CA ARG A 136 27.04 12.52 16.93
C ARG A 136 26.19 13.75 16.65
N THR A 137 25.98 14.58 17.68
CA THR A 137 25.21 15.82 17.55
C THR A 137 26.16 17.01 17.57
N GLU A 138 26.05 17.89 16.61
CA GLU A 138 26.75 19.16 16.58
C GLU A 138 25.74 20.30 16.69
N HIS A 139 25.97 21.19 17.64
CA HIS A 139 25.24 22.44 17.76
C HIS A 139 26.04 23.54 17.07
N MET A 140 25.51 24.04 15.95
CA MET A 140 26.12 25.21 15.33
C MET A 140 25.82 26.47 16.16
N THR A 141 26.63 27.51 15.99
CA THR A 141 26.47 28.81 16.63
C THR A 141 25.08 29.45 16.35
N SER A 142 24.41 29.00 15.30
CA SER A 142 23.03 29.36 14.92
C SER A 142 21.93 28.71 15.75
N GLY A 143 22.27 27.80 16.69
CA GLY A 143 21.30 27.07 17.50
C GLY A 143 20.57 25.93 16.78
N GLU A 144 20.87 25.70 15.51
CA GLU A 144 20.26 24.62 14.70
C GLU A 144 21.02 23.30 14.91
N PRO A 145 20.38 22.27 15.50
CA PRO A 145 21.07 21.00 15.75
C PRO A 145 21.26 20.24 14.43
N THR A 146 22.46 19.69 14.28
CA THR A 146 22.77 18.73 13.20
C THR A 146 23.13 17.40 13.83
N ILE A 147 22.47 16.34 13.39
CA ILE A 147 22.73 14.98 13.88
C ILE A 147 23.39 14.20 12.75
N TYR A 148 24.57 13.66 13.05
CA TYR A 148 25.32 12.79 12.12
C TYR A 148 25.19 11.34 12.54
N ALA A 149 25.14 10.44 11.57
CA ALA A 149 25.34 9.02 11.77
C ALA A 149 26.82 8.69 11.43
N ASP A 150 27.56 8.23 12.40
CA ASP A 150 28.95 7.83 12.19
C ASP A 150 28.97 6.40 11.63
N LEU A 151 29.32 6.29 10.35
CA LEU A 151 29.39 5.03 9.62
C LEU A 151 30.83 4.69 9.28
N ALA A 152 31.11 3.39 9.15
CA ALA A 152 32.24 2.88 8.42
C ALA A 152 31.73 2.20 7.15
N VAL A 153 32.08 2.74 5.98
CA VAL A 153 31.69 2.18 4.68
C VAL A 153 32.93 1.61 4.02
N ASN A 154 32.97 0.28 3.81
CA ASN A 154 34.17 -0.45 3.37
C ASN A 154 35.40 -0.11 4.23
N GLY A 155 35.20 0.06 5.55
CA GLY A 155 36.26 0.44 6.49
C GLY A 155 36.60 1.93 6.51
N THR A 156 36.06 2.77 5.60
CA THR A 156 36.32 4.20 5.54
C THR A 156 35.24 4.98 6.33
N PRO A 157 35.60 5.94 7.21
CA PRO A 157 34.65 6.76 7.94
C PRO A 157 33.82 7.65 7.00
N VAL A 158 32.50 7.60 7.15
CA VAL A 158 31.53 8.42 6.40
C VAL A 158 30.45 8.88 7.37
N SER A 159 30.19 10.18 7.49
CA SER A 159 29.22 10.72 8.45
C SER A 159 28.14 11.53 7.72
N PRO A 160 27.10 10.89 7.14
CA PRO A 160 25.93 11.60 6.64
C PRO A 160 25.15 12.18 7.82
N GLY A 161 24.41 13.28 7.58
CA GLY A 161 23.70 13.97 8.65
C GLY A 161 22.33 14.48 8.25
N ILE A 162 21.59 14.90 9.27
CA ILE A 162 20.33 15.64 9.15
C ILE A 162 20.47 16.94 9.93
N LYS A 163 20.25 18.06 9.23
CA LYS A 163 20.22 19.40 9.82
C LYS A 163 18.75 19.81 10.00
N TYR A 164 18.41 20.22 11.22
CA TYR A 164 17.09 20.77 11.55
C TYR A 164 17.16 22.29 11.51
N ALA A 165 16.75 22.88 10.40
CA ALA A 165 16.73 24.32 10.20
C ALA A 165 15.30 24.88 10.33
N ALA A 166 15.18 26.17 10.58
CA ALA A 166 13.86 26.84 10.64
C ALA A 166 13.05 26.68 9.34
N ALA A 167 13.71 26.50 8.20
CA ALA A 167 13.09 26.25 6.89
C ALA A 167 12.72 24.79 6.64
N GLY A 168 13.00 23.87 7.58
CA GLY A 168 12.73 22.43 7.46
C GLY A 168 13.95 21.55 7.67
N VAL A 169 13.77 20.26 7.40
CA VAL A 169 14.82 19.25 7.57
C VAL A 169 15.65 19.12 6.30
N GLN A 170 16.97 19.25 6.42
CA GLN A 170 17.91 19.13 5.31
C GLN A 170 18.81 17.91 5.48
N SER A 171 18.87 17.04 4.47
CA SER A 171 19.82 15.93 4.42
C SER A 171 21.20 16.42 4.02
N LEU A 172 22.24 15.94 4.71
CA LEU A 172 23.64 16.17 4.42
C LEU A 172 24.26 14.87 3.91
N ASP A 173 24.15 14.67 2.59
CA ASP A 173 24.64 13.47 1.93
C ASP A 173 26.17 13.45 1.89
N ARG A 174 26.78 12.27 1.91
CA ARG A 174 28.22 12.06 1.85
C ARG A 174 28.59 11.09 0.75
N ALA A 175 29.54 11.48 -0.09
CA ALA A 175 30.13 10.57 -1.07
C ALA A 175 30.90 9.45 -0.37
N VAL A 176 30.81 8.25 -0.89
CA VAL A 176 31.58 7.09 -0.43
C VAL A 176 32.91 7.08 -1.19
N PRO A 177 34.06 7.26 -0.50
CA PRO A 177 35.36 7.31 -1.15
C PRO A 177 35.64 6.07 -2.00
N GLY A 178 36.22 6.27 -3.19
CA GLY A 178 36.55 5.19 -4.12
C GLY A 178 35.35 4.59 -4.87
N THR A 179 34.18 5.19 -4.76
CA THR A 179 32.97 4.74 -5.47
C THR A 179 32.23 5.92 -6.13
N ASP A 180 31.28 5.61 -7.00
CA ASP A 180 30.36 6.57 -7.60
C ASP A 180 29.05 6.76 -6.80
N ARG A 181 29.07 6.38 -5.52
CA ARG A 181 27.91 6.33 -4.63
C ARG A 181 27.97 7.38 -3.53
N SER A 182 26.79 7.70 -3.00
CA SER A 182 26.63 8.52 -1.81
C SER A 182 25.72 7.83 -0.79
N VAL A 183 25.86 8.23 0.47
CA VAL A 183 25.01 7.79 1.57
C VAL A 183 24.36 9.02 2.19
N ALA A 184 23.05 8.96 2.34
CA ALA A 184 22.23 9.97 2.98
C ALA A 184 21.55 9.37 4.21
N LEU A 185 21.47 10.14 5.29
CA LEU A 185 20.67 9.82 6.47
C LEU A 185 19.26 10.35 6.24
N ARG A 186 18.26 9.46 6.22
CA ARG A 186 16.85 9.83 5.95
C ARG A 186 16.01 9.92 7.23
N GLN A 187 16.21 8.98 8.14
CA GLN A 187 15.44 8.92 9.37
C GLN A 187 16.28 8.41 10.53
N ILE A 188 15.95 8.90 11.72
CA ILE A 188 16.57 8.49 12.98
C ILE A 188 15.44 8.04 13.91
N GLU A 189 15.54 6.82 14.39
CA GLU A 189 14.70 6.32 15.46
C GLU A 189 15.52 6.23 16.75
N ALA A 190 15.47 7.30 17.55
CA ALA A 190 16.33 7.45 18.71
C ALA A 190 16.09 6.39 19.79
N THR A 191 14.84 5.97 19.99
CA THR A 191 14.41 4.99 21.00
C THR A 191 15.03 3.61 20.76
N THR A 192 15.00 3.14 19.52
CA THR A 192 15.54 1.83 19.12
C THR A 192 17.00 1.90 18.65
N LYS A 193 17.55 3.12 18.56
CA LYS A 193 18.89 3.41 18.02
C LYS A 193 19.05 2.87 16.60
N LYS A 194 18.00 2.98 15.78
CA LYS A 194 17.99 2.63 14.36
C LYS A 194 18.11 3.86 13.48
N ILE A 195 18.64 3.65 12.29
CA ILE A 195 18.70 4.64 11.24
C ILE A 195 18.16 4.06 9.94
N LEU A 196 17.54 4.92 9.14
CA LEU A 196 17.25 4.65 7.72
C LEU A 196 18.25 5.43 6.88
N LEU A 197 19.04 4.69 6.12
CA LEU A 197 19.99 5.24 5.15
C LEU A 197 19.41 5.11 3.74
N HIS A 198 19.67 6.12 2.92
CA HIS A 198 19.53 6.02 1.48
C HIS A 198 20.93 5.92 0.88
N VAL A 199 21.20 4.83 0.20
CA VAL A 199 22.45 4.59 -0.52
C VAL A 199 22.17 4.80 -2.00
N SER A 200 22.82 5.79 -2.65
CA SER A 200 22.61 5.99 -4.08
C SER A 200 23.04 4.75 -4.85
N PRO A 201 22.26 4.29 -5.84
CA PRO A 201 22.65 3.15 -6.66
C PRO A 201 23.89 3.55 -7.47
N GLY A 202 24.87 2.65 -7.55
CA GLY A 202 26.00 2.83 -8.49
C GLY A 202 25.51 2.64 -9.93
N LYS A 203 26.25 3.18 -10.91
CA LYS A 203 25.91 3.12 -12.35
C LYS A 203 25.58 1.73 -12.86
N ASN A 204 26.17 0.69 -12.27
CA ASN A 204 26.00 -0.70 -12.67
C ASN A 204 25.21 -1.52 -11.63
N THR A 205 24.52 -0.88 -10.69
CA THR A 205 23.71 -1.62 -9.71
C THR A 205 22.45 -2.16 -10.39
N PRO A 206 22.26 -3.47 -10.46
CA PRO A 206 21.03 -4.01 -11.01
C PRO A 206 19.86 -3.64 -10.07
N VAL A 207 18.87 -2.94 -10.61
CA VAL A 207 17.65 -2.62 -9.88
C VAL A 207 16.63 -3.70 -10.19
N PRO A 208 16.16 -4.46 -9.19
CA PRO A 208 15.09 -5.42 -9.38
C PRO A 208 13.82 -4.75 -9.90
N ALA A 209 12.97 -5.49 -10.58
CA ALA A 209 11.65 -4.99 -10.93
C ALA A 209 10.80 -4.80 -9.67
N ASP A 210 9.93 -3.81 -9.70
CA ASP A 210 8.89 -3.66 -8.67
C ASP A 210 8.08 -4.94 -8.54
N THR A 211 7.57 -5.20 -7.36
CA THR A 211 6.67 -6.34 -7.17
C THR A 211 5.47 -5.95 -6.34
N VAL A 212 4.33 -6.57 -6.64
CA VAL A 212 3.12 -6.40 -5.85
C VAL A 212 2.49 -7.76 -5.56
N ILE A 213 2.10 -7.98 -4.32
CA ILE A 213 1.26 -9.12 -3.94
C ILE A 213 -0.18 -8.64 -3.97
N VAL A 214 -1.02 -9.30 -4.75
CA VAL A 214 -2.44 -9.02 -4.84
C VAL A 214 -3.27 -10.22 -4.40
N THR A 215 -4.37 -9.95 -3.71
CA THR A 215 -5.42 -10.92 -3.42
C THR A 215 -6.61 -10.62 -4.32
N VAL A 216 -7.04 -11.61 -5.09
CA VAL A 216 -8.25 -11.54 -5.92
C VAL A 216 -9.34 -12.33 -5.24
N ASN A 217 -10.36 -11.65 -4.76
CA ASN A 217 -11.51 -12.24 -4.10
C ASN A 217 -12.70 -12.26 -5.05
N ARG A 218 -13.30 -13.42 -5.27
CA ARG A 218 -14.54 -13.60 -6.03
C ARG A 218 -15.68 -13.82 -5.07
N LYS A 219 -16.58 -12.85 -4.97
CA LYS A 219 -17.75 -12.88 -4.07
C LYS A 219 -19.00 -13.17 -4.87
N ARG A 220 -19.56 -14.36 -4.68
CA ARG A 220 -20.77 -14.79 -5.38
C ARG A 220 -22.03 -14.23 -4.73
N LEU A 221 -23.03 -13.94 -5.57
CA LEU A 221 -24.39 -13.56 -5.16
C LEU A 221 -24.47 -12.31 -4.26
N ILE A 222 -23.46 -11.43 -4.29
CA ILE A 222 -23.48 -10.20 -3.50
C ILE A 222 -24.63 -9.27 -3.93
N TRP A 223 -25.13 -9.40 -5.15
CA TRP A 223 -26.28 -8.67 -5.64
C TRP A 223 -27.57 -8.95 -4.82
N LEU A 224 -27.66 -10.11 -4.16
CA LEU A 224 -28.77 -10.41 -3.24
C LEU A 224 -28.81 -9.46 -2.04
N VAL A 225 -27.63 -9.01 -1.57
CA VAL A 225 -27.53 -8.01 -0.49
C VAL A 225 -28.15 -6.69 -0.95
N TRP A 226 -27.81 -6.25 -2.14
CA TRP A 226 -28.36 -5.01 -2.72
C TRP A 226 -29.84 -5.11 -2.98
N LEU A 227 -30.30 -6.21 -3.58
CA LEU A 227 -31.72 -6.45 -3.82
C LEU A 227 -32.51 -6.49 -2.50
N GLY A 228 -32.00 -7.19 -1.50
CA GLY A 228 -32.58 -7.25 -0.17
C GLY A 228 -32.72 -5.86 0.46
N THR A 229 -31.67 -5.05 0.39
CA THR A 229 -31.65 -3.68 0.90
C THR A 229 -32.71 -2.81 0.22
N VAL A 230 -32.80 -2.87 -1.11
CA VAL A 230 -33.81 -2.11 -1.89
C VAL A 230 -35.23 -2.52 -1.50
N LEU A 231 -35.49 -3.83 -1.36
CA LEU A 231 -36.82 -4.33 -0.97
C LEU A 231 -37.21 -3.90 0.45
N ILE A 232 -36.27 -3.87 1.39
CA ILE A 232 -36.48 -3.35 2.74
C ILE A 232 -36.83 -1.86 2.69
N ALA A 233 -36.05 -1.07 1.95
CA ALA A 233 -36.26 0.37 1.83
C ALA A 233 -37.63 0.69 1.21
N VAL A 234 -38.01 0.01 0.13
CA VAL A 234 -39.32 0.18 -0.53
C VAL A 234 -40.45 -0.26 0.38
N GLY A 235 -40.34 -1.46 0.99
CA GLY A 235 -41.35 -1.98 1.91
C GLY A 235 -41.56 -1.07 3.12
N GLY A 236 -40.49 -0.59 3.73
CA GLY A 236 -40.52 0.35 4.85
C GLY A 236 -41.09 1.71 4.47
N GLY A 237 -40.66 2.26 3.34
CA GLY A 237 -41.16 3.55 2.81
C GLY A 237 -42.66 3.53 2.55
N VAL A 238 -43.17 2.47 1.91
CA VAL A 238 -44.62 2.31 1.67
C VAL A 238 -45.40 2.12 2.99
N ALA A 239 -44.85 1.39 3.95
CA ALA A 239 -45.47 1.24 5.26
C ALA A 239 -45.55 2.59 6.00
N PHE A 240 -44.48 3.36 5.98
CA PHE A 240 -44.41 4.69 6.58
C PHE A 240 -45.42 5.64 5.94
N ALA A 241 -45.45 5.75 4.61
CA ALA A 241 -46.38 6.62 3.88
C ALA A 241 -47.86 6.29 4.20
N ARG A 242 -48.19 5.00 4.34
CA ARG A 242 -49.52 4.58 4.76
C ARG A 242 -49.84 4.93 6.22
N SER A 243 -48.85 4.89 7.11
CA SER A 243 -49.06 5.23 8.53
C SER A 243 -49.35 6.73 8.69
N VAL A 244 -48.67 7.58 7.93
CA VAL A 244 -48.89 9.05 7.91
C VAL A 244 -50.31 9.38 7.39
N LYS A 245 -50.73 8.76 6.28
CA LYS A 245 -52.11 8.96 5.75
C LYS A 245 -53.25 8.48 6.66
N ARG A 246 -52.97 7.59 7.61
CA ARG A 246 -53.96 7.13 8.58
C ARG A 246 -54.13 8.09 9.77
N LYS A 247 -53.15 8.95 10.01
CA LYS A 247 -53.14 9.90 11.13
C LYS A 247 -53.61 11.30 10.74
N ALA A 248 -53.66 11.59 9.43
CA ALA A 248 -54.25 12.78 8.82
C ALA A 248 -55.72 12.52 8.45
#